data_d7bb4864b9f540cdfe15e6a7c7f6cd6d
#
_entry.id   d7bb4864b9f540cdfe15e6a7c7f6cd6d
#
_cell.length_a   1.000
_cell.length_b   1.000
_cell.length_c   1.000
_cell.angle_alpha   90.00
_cell.angle_beta   90.00
_cell.angle_gamma   90.00
#
_symmetry.space_group_name_H-M   'P 1'
#
loop_
_entity.id
_entity.type
_entity.pdbx_description
1 polymer ?
#
loop_
_entity_poly.entity_id
_entity_poly.type
_entity_poly.pdbx_seq_one_letter_code
_entity_poly.pdbx_strand_id
1 'polypeptide(L)'
;MPPPLRHGRYIPAMTGALSAATIAQAPKVLLHDHLDGGLRPQTVIDLAESAGYRKLPSQDAADLARWFSEAAYSGSLERYLETFQHTVAVTQSAEALARVSRECAEDLAADGVVYAEVRFAPELHVEQGLSLRQVVEAVLNGFDQGTTGSIGGGRWIRIGVLLTAMRTATHSKEIAELAVEYRDRGVVGFDIAGAEAGFPPTRHLDAFEYLRREN
;
A
#
# COMPACT_ATOMS: atom_id res chain seq x y z
N MET A 1 21.63 28.67 -35.74
CA MET A 1 22.21 27.33 -35.55
C MET A 1 21.98 26.93 -34.12
N PRO A 2 21.30 25.83 -33.83
CA PRO A 2 21.20 25.30 -32.48
C PRO A 2 22.56 24.71 -32.07
N PRO A 3 22.94 24.73 -30.77
CA PRO A 3 24.21 24.19 -30.30
C PRO A 3 24.20 22.64 -30.42
N PRO A 4 25.38 22.02 -30.63
CA PRO A 4 25.48 20.57 -30.78
C PRO A 4 25.10 19.85 -29.50
N LEU A 5 24.28 18.79 -29.62
CA LEU A 5 23.91 17.86 -28.54
C LEU A 5 25.21 17.29 -27.94
N ARG A 6 25.40 17.47 -26.63
CA ARG A 6 26.49 16.84 -25.88
C ARG A 6 26.33 15.34 -25.97
N HIS A 7 27.33 14.66 -26.55
CA HIS A 7 27.37 13.20 -26.56
C HIS A 7 27.20 12.66 -25.13
N GLY A 8 26.19 11.84 -24.94
CA GLY A 8 25.96 11.13 -23.67
C GLY A 8 27.24 10.36 -23.31
N ARG A 9 27.65 10.43 -22.05
CA ARG A 9 28.73 9.60 -21.54
C ARG A 9 28.33 8.14 -21.73
N TYR A 10 29.15 7.40 -22.51
CA TYR A 10 29.04 5.95 -22.60
C TYR A 10 29.25 5.36 -21.20
N ILE A 11 28.20 4.78 -20.60
CA ILE A 11 28.33 4.01 -19.41
C ILE A 11 28.76 2.61 -19.86
N PRO A 12 29.97 2.15 -19.52
CA PRO A 12 30.39 0.80 -19.90
C PRO A 12 29.43 -0.21 -19.30
N ALA A 13 28.97 -1.17 -20.09
CA ALA A 13 28.13 -2.26 -19.63
C ALA A 13 28.85 -2.99 -18.47
N MET A 14 28.25 -3.00 -17.29
CA MET A 14 28.75 -3.80 -16.19
C MET A 14 28.57 -5.28 -16.54
N THR A 15 29.63 -5.96 -16.92
CA THR A 15 29.63 -7.37 -17.36
C THR A 15 29.66 -8.37 -16.17
N GLY A 16 29.52 -7.91 -14.92
CA GLY A 16 29.48 -8.75 -13.72
C GLY A 16 28.07 -8.79 -13.12
N ALA A 17 27.66 -9.94 -12.58
CA ALA A 17 26.44 -10.05 -11.78
C ALA A 17 26.54 -9.11 -10.57
N LEU A 18 25.45 -8.34 -10.29
CA LEU A 18 25.40 -7.47 -9.12
C LEU A 18 25.45 -8.33 -7.85
N SER A 19 26.27 -7.92 -6.88
CA SER A 19 26.29 -8.59 -5.58
C SER A 19 24.99 -8.27 -4.78
N ALA A 20 24.57 -9.18 -3.91
CA ALA A 20 23.46 -8.94 -3.01
C ALA A 20 23.66 -7.65 -2.18
N ALA A 21 24.89 -7.37 -1.74
CA ALA A 21 25.21 -6.14 -1.01
C ALA A 21 25.01 -4.87 -1.89
N THR A 22 25.38 -4.92 -3.16
CA THR A 22 25.16 -3.81 -4.10
C THR A 22 23.66 -3.56 -4.31
N ILE A 23 22.86 -4.63 -4.45
CA ILE A 23 21.41 -4.55 -4.61
C ILE A 23 20.76 -3.97 -3.33
N ALA A 24 21.17 -4.46 -2.15
CA ALA A 24 20.64 -3.97 -0.88
C ALA A 24 20.93 -2.48 -0.63
N GLN A 25 22.07 -1.97 -1.13
CA GLN A 25 22.46 -0.57 -0.97
C GLN A 25 21.89 0.37 -2.04
N ALA A 26 21.45 -0.16 -3.17
CA ALA A 26 20.89 0.64 -4.25
C ALA A 26 19.57 1.30 -3.82
N PRO A 27 19.32 2.56 -4.21
CA PRO A 27 18.01 3.17 -4.03
C PRO A 27 16.98 2.42 -4.87
N LYS A 28 15.80 2.15 -4.28
CA LYS A 28 14.73 1.40 -4.93
C LYS A 28 13.49 2.28 -5.10
N VAL A 29 12.68 1.96 -6.10
CA VAL A 29 11.34 2.52 -6.29
C VAL A 29 10.36 1.37 -6.34
N LEU A 30 9.26 1.48 -5.58
CA LEU A 30 8.19 0.49 -5.52
C LEU A 30 6.87 1.13 -5.95
N LEU A 31 6.30 0.69 -7.09
CA LEU A 31 5.11 1.32 -7.66
C LEU A 31 3.81 0.51 -7.47
N HIS A 32 3.87 -0.61 -6.76
CA HIS A 32 2.71 -1.45 -6.52
C HIS A 32 2.85 -2.21 -5.20
N ASP A 33 2.48 -1.56 -4.11
CA ASP A 33 2.43 -2.16 -2.78
C ASP A 33 1.03 -2.02 -2.18
N HIS A 34 0.62 -3.01 -1.37
CA HIS A 34 -0.68 -3.04 -0.72
C HIS A 34 -0.51 -2.85 0.79
N LEU A 35 -0.98 -1.71 1.32
CA LEU A 35 -0.93 -1.44 2.75
C LEU A 35 -1.63 -2.53 3.57
N ASP A 36 -2.83 -2.92 3.13
CA ASP A 36 -3.66 -3.94 3.78
C ASP A 36 -3.14 -5.38 3.60
N GLY A 37 -2.11 -5.59 2.78
CA GLY A 37 -1.44 -6.88 2.56
C GLY A 37 -0.06 -7.02 3.22
N GLY A 38 0.54 -5.91 3.66
CA GLY A 38 1.94 -5.84 4.08
C GLY A 38 2.19 -5.66 5.57
N LEU A 39 1.22 -5.95 6.46
CA LEU A 39 1.36 -5.74 7.89
C LEU A 39 2.42 -6.66 8.52
N ARG A 40 3.18 -6.12 9.48
CA ARG A 40 4.06 -6.94 10.32
C ARG A 40 3.24 -7.98 11.10
N PRO A 41 3.61 -9.27 11.10
CA PRO A 41 2.83 -10.31 11.79
C PRO A 41 2.59 -10.02 13.27
N GLN A 42 3.58 -9.47 13.99
CA GLN A 42 3.41 -9.07 15.38
C GLN A 42 2.36 -7.96 15.53
N THR A 43 2.34 -6.99 14.63
CA THR A 43 1.36 -5.91 14.63
C THR A 43 -0.06 -6.44 14.41
N VAL A 44 -0.23 -7.44 13.52
CA VAL A 44 -1.53 -8.11 13.34
C VAL A 44 -2.01 -8.75 14.64
N ILE A 45 -1.10 -9.41 15.39
CA ILE A 45 -1.42 -10.04 16.69
C ILE A 45 -1.81 -8.97 17.72
N ASP A 46 -1.01 -7.91 17.87
CA ASP A 46 -1.27 -6.82 18.83
C ASP A 46 -2.63 -6.14 18.56
N LEU A 47 -2.90 -5.87 17.27
CA LEU A 47 -4.15 -5.25 16.84
C LEU A 47 -5.35 -6.21 17.02
N ALA A 48 -5.16 -7.51 16.77
CA ALA A 48 -6.19 -8.52 17.00
C ALA A 48 -6.57 -8.60 18.48
N GLU A 49 -5.59 -8.56 19.38
CA GLU A 49 -5.83 -8.51 20.81
C GLU A 49 -6.62 -7.26 21.20
N SER A 50 -6.20 -6.09 20.73
CA SER A 50 -6.83 -4.80 21.00
C SER A 50 -8.26 -4.72 20.46
N ALA A 51 -8.51 -5.27 19.27
CA ALA A 51 -9.83 -5.31 18.62
C ALA A 51 -10.72 -6.46 19.12
N GLY A 52 -10.21 -7.36 19.98
CA GLY A 52 -10.94 -8.57 20.39
C GLY A 52 -11.14 -9.59 19.27
N TYR A 53 -10.34 -9.52 18.20
CA TYR A 53 -10.40 -10.44 17.06
C TYR A 53 -9.73 -11.77 17.39
N ARG A 54 -10.47 -12.89 17.30
CA ARG A 54 -10.04 -14.22 17.76
C ARG A 54 -9.85 -15.25 16.63
N LYS A 55 -9.90 -14.81 15.36
CA LYS A 55 -9.88 -15.73 14.20
C LYS A 55 -8.51 -15.82 13.53
N LEU A 56 -7.44 -15.26 14.12
CA LEU A 56 -6.09 -15.42 13.57
C LEU A 56 -5.68 -16.89 13.52
N PRO A 57 -5.00 -17.33 12.44
CA PRO A 57 -4.50 -18.70 12.30
C PRO A 57 -3.47 -19.08 13.36
N SER A 58 -2.71 -18.10 13.88
CA SER A 58 -1.75 -18.27 14.96
C SER A 58 -1.63 -17.01 15.80
N GLN A 59 -1.25 -17.18 17.06
CA GLN A 59 -0.84 -16.11 17.98
C GLN A 59 0.69 -16.01 18.13
N ASP A 60 1.43 -16.82 17.39
CA ASP A 60 2.88 -16.72 17.25
C ASP A 60 3.23 -15.98 15.97
N ALA A 61 4.08 -14.96 16.06
CA ALA A 61 4.40 -14.09 14.93
C ALA A 61 5.15 -14.84 13.81
N ALA A 62 5.99 -15.80 14.13
CA ALA A 62 6.74 -16.57 13.14
C ALA A 62 5.83 -17.56 12.39
N ASP A 63 4.90 -18.18 13.11
CA ASP A 63 3.92 -19.09 12.52
C ASP A 63 2.91 -18.31 11.66
N LEU A 64 2.49 -17.13 12.11
CA LEU A 64 1.61 -16.25 11.35
C LEU A 64 2.29 -15.74 10.07
N ALA A 65 3.57 -15.34 10.15
CA ALA A 65 4.37 -14.96 8.98
C ALA A 65 4.46 -16.10 7.96
N ARG A 66 4.69 -17.33 8.42
CA ARG A 66 4.73 -18.51 7.55
C ARG A 66 3.39 -18.75 6.89
N TRP A 67 2.30 -18.67 7.62
CA TRP A 67 0.96 -18.84 7.08
C TRP A 67 0.64 -17.81 5.98
N PHE A 68 0.96 -16.53 6.18
CA PHE A 68 0.80 -15.47 5.16
C PHE A 68 1.65 -15.77 3.92
N SER A 69 2.90 -16.17 4.11
CA SER A 69 3.81 -16.52 3.02
C SER A 69 3.30 -17.72 2.21
N GLU A 70 2.86 -18.78 2.87
CA GLU A 70 2.30 -19.96 2.21
C GLU A 70 1.03 -19.64 1.41
N ALA A 71 0.17 -18.75 1.92
CA ALA A 71 -1.00 -18.28 1.21
C ALA A 71 -0.63 -17.48 -0.05
N ALA A 72 0.37 -16.59 0.05
CA ALA A 72 0.86 -15.79 -1.07
C ALA A 72 1.48 -16.65 -2.19
N TYR A 73 2.17 -17.74 -1.83
CA TYR A 73 2.80 -18.66 -2.78
C TYR A 73 1.92 -19.86 -3.16
N SER A 74 0.66 -19.89 -2.75
CA SER A 74 -0.25 -21.04 -3.00
C SER A 74 -0.63 -21.26 -4.47
N GLY A 75 -0.43 -20.24 -5.33
CA GLY A 75 -0.93 -20.27 -6.72
C GLY A 75 -2.44 -20.11 -6.85
N SER A 76 -3.16 -19.83 -5.75
CA SER A 76 -4.60 -19.57 -5.72
C SER A 76 -4.87 -18.14 -5.27
N LEU A 77 -5.57 -17.38 -6.11
CA LEU A 77 -6.02 -16.03 -5.78
C LEU A 77 -6.97 -16.04 -4.59
N GLU A 78 -7.88 -17.01 -4.50
CA GLU A 78 -8.84 -17.12 -3.41
C GLU A 78 -8.12 -17.28 -2.07
N ARG A 79 -7.12 -18.19 -2.01
CA ARG A 79 -6.33 -18.40 -0.80
C ARG A 79 -5.49 -17.19 -0.43
N TYR A 80 -4.96 -16.46 -1.41
CA TYR A 80 -4.28 -15.19 -1.16
C TYR A 80 -5.25 -14.14 -0.61
N LEU A 81 -6.47 -14.03 -1.16
CA LEU A 81 -7.47 -13.06 -0.71
C LEU A 81 -8.00 -13.38 0.71
N GLU A 82 -7.94 -14.63 1.19
CA GLU A 82 -8.27 -14.98 2.58
C GLU A 82 -7.37 -14.25 3.59
N THR A 83 -6.12 -13.94 3.23
CA THR A 83 -5.20 -13.24 4.13
C THR A 83 -5.70 -11.84 4.49
N PHE A 84 -6.33 -11.15 3.55
CA PHE A 84 -6.85 -9.79 3.74
C PHE A 84 -8.02 -9.74 4.73
N GLN A 85 -8.77 -10.83 4.92
CA GLN A 85 -9.83 -10.87 5.92
C GLN A 85 -9.28 -10.62 7.33
N HIS A 86 -8.08 -11.11 7.64
CA HIS A 86 -7.44 -10.92 8.93
C HIS A 86 -6.87 -9.53 9.10
N THR A 87 -6.15 -9.03 8.09
CA THR A 87 -5.52 -7.71 8.14
C THR A 87 -6.56 -6.58 8.15
N VAL A 88 -7.61 -6.69 7.34
CA VAL A 88 -8.74 -5.75 7.32
C VAL A 88 -9.51 -5.78 8.64
N ALA A 89 -9.77 -6.97 9.21
CA ALA A 89 -10.51 -7.08 10.46
C ALA A 89 -9.83 -6.38 11.66
N VAL A 90 -8.51 -6.25 11.65
CA VAL A 90 -7.74 -5.62 12.73
C VAL A 90 -7.40 -4.14 12.47
N THR A 91 -7.74 -3.60 11.30
CA THR A 91 -7.45 -2.21 10.90
C THR A 91 -8.72 -1.35 10.79
N GLN A 92 -9.65 -1.54 11.71
CA GLN A 92 -10.94 -0.83 11.73
C GLN A 92 -10.93 0.44 12.59
N SER A 93 -9.78 0.88 13.11
CA SER A 93 -9.65 2.12 13.87
C SER A 93 -8.60 3.05 13.25
N ALA A 94 -8.73 4.35 13.52
CA ALA A 94 -7.78 5.37 13.03
C ALA A 94 -6.36 5.12 13.56
N GLU A 95 -6.24 4.68 14.81
CA GLU A 95 -4.96 4.36 15.45
C GLU A 95 -4.29 3.15 14.78
N ALA A 96 -5.06 2.11 14.48
CA ALA A 96 -4.55 0.92 13.80
C ALA A 96 -4.07 1.27 12.39
N LEU A 97 -4.86 2.03 11.61
CA LEU A 97 -4.50 2.49 10.28
C LEU A 97 -3.25 3.38 10.29
N ALA A 98 -3.16 4.34 11.21
CA ALA A 98 -1.97 5.18 11.35
C ALA A 98 -0.73 4.35 11.72
N ARG A 99 -0.87 3.36 12.64
CA ARG A 99 0.23 2.46 13.02
C ARG A 99 0.75 1.66 11.83
N VAL A 100 -0.13 0.98 11.09
CA VAL A 100 0.31 0.13 9.97
C VAL A 100 0.90 0.94 8.82
N SER A 101 0.39 2.14 8.57
CA SER A 101 0.92 3.06 7.55
C SER A 101 2.31 3.56 7.94
N ARG A 102 2.53 3.93 9.21
CA ARG A 102 3.84 4.32 9.74
C ARG A 102 4.83 3.17 9.61
N GLU A 103 4.45 1.97 10.05
CA GLU A 103 5.30 0.78 9.99
C GLU A 103 5.65 0.40 8.53
N CYS A 104 4.72 0.53 7.60
CA CYS A 104 4.97 0.33 6.17
C CYS A 104 6.05 1.30 5.65
N ALA A 105 5.95 2.60 5.98
CA ALA A 105 6.96 3.59 5.60
C ALA A 105 8.34 3.26 6.19
N GLU A 106 8.38 2.86 7.45
CA GLU A 106 9.62 2.46 8.15
C GLU A 106 10.29 1.26 7.46
N ASP A 107 9.52 0.21 7.13
CA ASP A 107 10.04 -1.01 6.51
C ASP A 107 10.54 -0.76 5.10
N LEU A 108 9.82 0.00 4.30
CA LEU A 108 10.24 0.41 2.96
C LEU A 108 11.52 1.24 2.99
N ALA A 109 11.61 2.22 3.91
CA ALA A 109 12.82 3.02 4.07
C ALA A 109 14.02 2.17 4.53
N ALA A 110 13.81 1.22 5.43
CA ALA A 110 14.84 0.29 5.89
C ALA A 110 15.38 -0.59 4.76
N ASP A 111 14.52 -1.00 3.82
CA ASP A 111 14.93 -1.73 2.60
C ASP A 111 15.60 -0.82 1.55
N GLY A 112 15.66 0.50 1.75
CA GLY A 112 16.31 1.43 0.82
C GLY A 112 15.38 1.93 -0.29
N VAL A 113 14.07 1.80 -0.12
CA VAL A 113 13.09 2.42 -1.00
C VAL A 113 13.12 3.94 -0.77
N VAL A 114 13.24 4.71 -1.84
CA VAL A 114 13.26 6.19 -1.81
C VAL A 114 11.94 6.79 -2.31
N TYR A 115 11.16 6.02 -3.05
CA TYR A 115 9.81 6.37 -3.48
C TYR A 115 8.94 5.11 -3.53
N ALA A 116 7.74 5.18 -2.97
CA ALA A 116 6.75 4.11 -3.07
C ALA A 116 5.37 4.64 -3.43
N GLU A 117 4.61 3.85 -4.19
CA GLU A 117 3.17 4.01 -4.38
C GLU A 117 2.46 2.87 -3.66
N VAL A 118 1.79 3.23 -2.56
CA VAL A 118 1.10 2.27 -1.68
C VAL A 118 -0.41 2.45 -1.83
N ARG A 119 -1.11 1.36 -2.09
CA ARG A 119 -2.56 1.33 -2.28
C ARG A 119 -3.29 0.65 -1.15
N PHE A 120 -4.53 1.04 -0.94
CA PHE A 120 -5.46 0.40 -0.03
C PHE A 120 -6.91 0.77 -0.38
N ALA A 121 -7.88 -0.04 0.05
CA ALA A 121 -9.29 0.18 -0.19
C ALA A 121 -9.98 0.82 1.04
N PRO A 122 -10.24 2.14 1.07
CA PRO A 122 -10.83 2.81 2.24
C PRO A 122 -12.14 2.21 2.69
N GLU A 123 -12.97 1.75 1.76
CA GLU A 123 -14.28 1.16 2.02
C GLU A 123 -14.24 -0.14 2.84
N LEU A 124 -13.09 -0.81 2.96
CA LEU A 124 -12.91 -2.00 3.77
C LEU A 124 -12.67 -1.69 5.27
N HIS A 125 -12.46 -0.43 5.64
CA HIS A 125 -12.08 -0.02 7.00
C HIS A 125 -13.14 0.82 7.71
N VAL A 126 -14.40 0.71 7.30
CA VAL A 126 -15.52 1.51 7.84
C VAL A 126 -16.50 0.72 8.72
N GLU A 127 -16.25 -0.56 8.93
CA GLU A 127 -17.19 -1.44 9.67
C GLU A 127 -17.41 -1.05 11.13
N GLN A 128 -16.43 -0.38 11.75
CA GLN A 128 -16.52 0.09 13.13
C GLN A 128 -16.83 1.59 13.25
N GLY A 129 -17.37 2.20 12.17
CA GLY A 129 -17.95 3.54 12.20
C GLY A 129 -17.04 4.67 11.76
N LEU A 130 -15.83 4.39 11.26
CA LEU A 130 -15.03 5.41 10.58
C LEU A 130 -15.73 5.82 9.27
N SER A 131 -15.70 7.11 8.96
CA SER A 131 -16.02 7.60 7.61
C SER A 131 -14.83 7.35 6.67
N LEU A 132 -15.09 7.29 5.36
CA LEU A 132 -14.04 7.16 4.35
C LEU A 132 -12.96 8.24 4.47
N ARG A 133 -13.33 9.49 4.81
CA ARG A 133 -12.39 10.59 5.06
C ARG A 133 -11.48 10.31 6.26
N GLN A 134 -12.04 9.86 7.38
CA GLN A 134 -11.25 9.51 8.57
C GLN A 134 -10.27 8.38 8.30
N VAL A 135 -10.68 7.39 7.49
CA VAL A 135 -9.81 6.30 7.03
C VAL A 135 -8.63 6.84 6.21
N VAL A 136 -8.90 7.68 5.20
CA VAL A 136 -7.84 8.27 4.35
C VAL A 136 -6.91 9.15 5.19
N GLU A 137 -7.45 9.99 6.08
CA GLU A 137 -6.66 10.89 6.93
C GLU A 137 -5.79 10.11 7.92
N ALA A 138 -6.29 9.00 8.48
CA ALA A 138 -5.49 8.15 9.36
C ALA A 138 -4.30 7.51 8.65
N VAL A 139 -4.50 7.03 7.42
CA VAL A 139 -3.43 6.45 6.60
C VAL A 139 -2.40 7.50 6.22
N LEU A 140 -2.83 8.68 5.74
CA LEU A 140 -1.92 9.78 5.38
C LEU A 140 -1.11 10.26 6.58
N ASN A 141 -1.75 10.40 7.75
CA ASN A 141 -1.06 10.76 8.99
C ASN A 141 -0.02 9.71 9.41
N GLY A 142 -0.33 8.42 9.28
CA GLY A 142 0.63 7.36 9.55
C GLY A 142 1.85 7.42 8.64
N PHE A 143 1.65 7.61 7.34
CA PHE A 143 2.74 7.79 6.39
C PHE A 143 3.57 9.05 6.69
N ASP A 144 2.94 10.17 7.03
CA ASP A 144 3.68 11.37 7.44
C ASP A 144 4.57 11.11 8.67
N GLN A 145 4.05 10.44 9.69
CA GLN A 145 4.83 10.03 10.87
C GLN A 145 6.01 9.14 10.50
N GLY A 146 5.81 8.15 9.60
CA GLY A 146 6.86 7.22 9.19
C GLY A 146 7.91 7.84 8.27
N THR A 147 7.58 8.92 7.54
CA THR A 147 8.51 9.58 6.61
C THR A 147 9.26 10.76 7.22
N THR A 148 8.71 11.43 8.24
CA THR A 148 9.32 12.60 8.90
C THR A 148 10.30 12.23 10.02
N GLY A 149 10.23 11.00 10.56
CA GLY A 149 11.17 10.52 11.57
C GLY A 149 12.53 10.16 10.95
N SER A 150 13.62 10.41 11.71
CA SER A 150 14.93 9.84 11.38
C SER A 150 14.89 8.32 11.62
N ILE A 151 14.36 7.57 10.66
CA ILE A 151 14.33 6.12 10.71
C ILE A 151 15.76 5.63 10.59
N GLY A 152 16.30 5.02 11.66
CA GLY A 152 17.49 4.19 11.71
C GLY A 152 18.62 4.47 10.70
N GLY A 153 19.17 5.71 10.65
CA GLY A 153 20.28 6.04 9.76
C GLY A 153 19.98 7.11 8.69
N GLY A 154 18.85 7.83 8.78
CA GLY A 154 18.60 9.04 7.96
C GLY A 154 18.20 8.75 6.51
N ARG A 155 17.66 7.58 6.20
CA ARG A 155 17.11 7.31 4.87
C ARG A 155 15.76 8.00 4.73
N TRP A 156 15.65 8.84 3.72
CA TRP A 156 14.44 9.55 3.36
C TRP A 156 13.61 8.74 2.36
N ILE A 157 12.29 8.65 2.57
CA ILE A 157 11.35 8.04 1.63
C ILE A 157 10.21 9.01 1.34
N ARG A 158 9.72 9.02 0.11
CA ARG A 158 8.47 9.66 -0.27
C ARG A 158 7.44 8.59 -0.62
N ILE A 159 6.22 8.70 -0.06
CA ILE A 159 5.12 7.78 -0.34
C ILE A 159 4.00 8.56 -1.02
N GLY A 160 3.53 8.04 -2.16
CA GLY A 160 2.27 8.39 -2.80
C GLY A 160 1.21 7.34 -2.47
N VAL A 161 0.01 7.78 -2.12
CA VAL A 161 -1.10 6.88 -1.80
C VAL A 161 -2.03 6.73 -2.99
N LEU A 162 -2.43 5.49 -3.33
CA LEU A 162 -3.50 5.25 -4.28
C LEU A 162 -4.75 4.78 -3.51
N LEU A 163 -5.89 5.39 -3.81
CA LEU A 163 -7.16 4.93 -3.27
C LEU A 163 -7.78 3.89 -4.21
N THR A 164 -7.99 2.70 -3.67
CA THR A 164 -8.55 1.56 -4.40
C THR A 164 -10.05 1.44 -4.13
N ALA A 165 -10.85 1.29 -5.18
CA ALA A 165 -12.25 0.86 -5.07
C ALA A 165 -12.37 -0.64 -5.32
N MET A 166 -13.20 -1.32 -4.56
CA MET A 166 -13.42 -2.75 -4.75
C MET A 166 -14.30 -3.01 -5.97
N ARG A 167 -13.83 -3.88 -6.90
CA ARG A 167 -14.57 -4.25 -8.13
C ARG A 167 -15.96 -4.82 -7.86
N THR A 168 -16.12 -5.44 -6.69
CA THR A 168 -17.37 -6.07 -6.25
C THR A 168 -18.36 -5.09 -5.62
N ALA A 169 -17.89 -3.87 -5.27
CA ALA A 169 -18.68 -2.84 -4.62
C ALA A 169 -19.23 -1.79 -5.61
N THR A 170 -19.95 -0.80 -5.10
CA THR A 170 -20.61 0.26 -5.91
C THR A 170 -20.13 1.66 -5.56
N HIS A 171 -19.11 1.79 -4.67
CA HIS A 171 -18.63 3.07 -4.15
C HIS A 171 -17.49 3.71 -4.95
N SER A 172 -17.15 3.16 -6.13
CA SER A 172 -15.96 3.58 -6.89
C SER A 172 -15.93 5.07 -7.21
N LYS A 173 -17.10 5.68 -7.49
CA LYS A 173 -17.19 7.13 -7.75
C LYS A 173 -16.86 7.94 -6.50
N GLU A 174 -17.37 7.55 -5.33
CA GLU A 174 -17.08 8.20 -4.05
C GLU A 174 -15.58 8.10 -3.69
N ILE A 175 -14.96 6.95 -3.94
CA ILE A 175 -13.51 6.77 -3.75
C ILE A 175 -12.71 7.63 -4.75
N ALA A 176 -13.17 7.74 -6.00
CA ALA A 176 -12.54 8.62 -6.99
C ALA A 176 -12.65 10.11 -6.61
N GLU A 177 -13.80 10.54 -6.06
CA GLU A 177 -13.99 11.89 -5.54
C GLU A 177 -13.04 12.19 -4.38
N LEU A 178 -12.85 11.24 -3.46
CA LEU A 178 -11.85 11.35 -2.41
C LEU A 178 -10.42 11.41 -2.96
N ALA A 179 -10.08 10.63 -3.97
CA ALA A 179 -8.75 10.67 -4.57
C ALA A 179 -8.44 12.06 -5.13
N VAL A 180 -9.39 12.71 -5.79
CA VAL A 180 -9.25 14.08 -6.28
C VAL A 180 -9.15 15.08 -5.12
N GLU A 181 -9.98 14.95 -4.10
CA GLU A 181 -9.97 15.84 -2.94
C GLU A 181 -8.62 15.84 -2.20
N TYR A 182 -7.97 14.69 -2.11
CA TYR A 182 -6.71 14.51 -1.40
C TYR A 182 -5.46 14.53 -2.31
N ARG A 183 -5.58 14.87 -3.61
CA ARG A 183 -4.46 14.85 -4.57
C ARG A 183 -3.28 15.75 -4.15
N ASP A 184 -3.55 16.90 -3.52
CA ASP A 184 -2.51 17.81 -3.03
C ASP A 184 -2.05 17.48 -1.59
N ARG A 185 -2.58 16.39 -1.01
CA ARG A 185 -2.32 15.95 0.37
C ARG A 185 -1.68 14.56 0.44
N GLY A 186 -1.16 14.04 -0.68
CA GLY A 186 -0.41 12.79 -0.71
C GLY A 186 -1.09 11.64 -1.46
N VAL A 187 -2.35 11.79 -1.88
CA VAL A 187 -2.98 10.84 -2.80
C VAL A 187 -2.53 11.13 -4.22
N VAL A 188 -1.96 10.14 -4.90
CA VAL A 188 -1.37 10.29 -6.25
C VAL A 188 -2.12 9.52 -7.32
N GLY A 189 -3.12 8.71 -6.94
CA GLY A 189 -3.86 7.92 -7.91
C GLY A 189 -5.08 7.22 -7.35
N PHE A 190 -5.79 6.58 -8.26
CA PHE A 190 -6.96 5.75 -8.03
C PHE A 190 -6.85 4.47 -8.86
N ASP A 191 -7.27 3.35 -8.30
CA ASP A 191 -7.43 2.12 -9.04
C ASP A 191 -8.65 1.29 -8.58
N ILE A 192 -8.84 0.12 -9.18
CA ILE A 192 -9.86 -0.85 -8.79
C ILE A 192 -9.20 -2.21 -8.54
N ALA A 193 -9.57 -2.90 -7.47
CA ALA A 193 -9.02 -4.20 -7.11
C ALA A 193 -10.09 -5.22 -6.69
N GLY A 194 -9.66 -6.45 -6.45
CA GLY A 194 -10.51 -7.57 -6.06
C GLY A 194 -10.79 -8.53 -7.20
N ALA A 195 -11.79 -9.41 -7.03
CA ALA A 195 -12.13 -10.46 -7.98
C ALA A 195 -12.48 -9.89 -9.37
N GLU A 196 -11.87 -10.43 -10.42
CA GLU A 196 -12.06 -9.95 -11.80
C GLU A 196 -13.18 -10.68 -12.54
N ALA A 197 -13.30 -11.99 -12.32
CA ALA A 197 -14.31 -12.81 -12.97
C ALA A 197 -15.74 -12.34 -12.57
N GLY A 198 -16.53 -11.95 -13.56
CA GLY A 198 -17.88 -11.39 -13.35
C GLY A 198 -17.93 -9.91 -12.92
N PHE A 199 -16.77 -9.25 -12.72
CA PHE A 199 -16.67 -7.85 -12.29
C PHE A 199 -15.81 -7.02 -13.26
N PRO A 200 -16.28 -6.79 -14.49
CA PRO A 200 -15.53 -6.04 -15.49
C PRO A 200 -15.33 -4.58 -15.06
N PRO A 201 -14.21 -3.93 -15.45
CA PRO A 201 -13.91 -2.55 -15.08
C PRO A 201 -14.95 -1.53 -15.59
N THR A 202 -15.74 -1.91 -16.61
CA THR A 202 -16.82 -1.09 -17.14
C THR A 202 -17.94 -0.80 -16.15
N ARG A 203 -18.04 -1.53 -15.05
CA ARG A 203 -18.97 -1.25 -13.94
C ARG A 203 -18.62 0.05 -13.18
N HIS A 204 -17.39 0.55 -13.37
CA HIS A 204 -16.84 1.72 -12.69
C HIS A 204 -16.54 2.88 -13.64
N LEU A 205 -17.20 2.92 -14.82
CA LEU A 205 -16.96 3.95 -15.84
C LEU A 205 -17.21 5.37 -15.33
N ASP A 206 -18.20 5.56 -14.48
CA ASP A 206 -18.53 6.86 -13.87
C ASP A 206 -17.38 7.42 -13.03
N ALA A 207 -16.67 6.57 -12.28
CA ALA A 207 -15.47 6.93 -11.53
C ALA A 207 -14.33 7.35 -12.48
N PHE A 208 -14.05 6.56 -13.51
CA PHE A 208 -13.00 6.86 -14.48
C PHE A 208 -13.32 8.10 -15.33
N GLU A 209 -14.57 8.30 -15.71
CA GLU A 209 -15.00 9.50 -16.44
C GLU A 209 -14.92 10.76 -15.56
N TYR A 210 -15.21 10.64 -14.27
CA TYR A 210 -15.01 11.71 -13.30
C TYR A 210 -13.54 12.09 -13.22
N LEU A 211 -12.65 11.13 -12.94
CA LEU A 211 -11.20 11.36 -12.87
C LEU A 211 -10.63 11.99 -14.15
N ARG A 212 -11.07 11.52 -15.32
CA ARG A 212 -10.67 12.10 -16.61
C ARG A 212 -11.05 13.57 -16.77
N ARG A 213 -12.12 14.02 -16.12
CA ARG A 213 -12.56 15.43 -16.15
C ARG A 213 -11.81 16.33 -15.18
N GLU A 214 -11.32 15.73 -14.08
CA GLU A 214 -10.61 16.45 -13.02
C GLU A 214 -9.09 16.55 -13.25
N ASN A 215 -8.56 15.91 -14.30
CA ASN A 215 -7.15 15.96 -14.71
C ASN A 215 -6.88 17.02 -15.78
#